data_91fb54bd5dfa170b334d408d5341452f
#
_entry.id   91fb54bd5dfa170b334d408d5341452f
#
_cell.length_a   1.000
_cell.length_b   1.000
_cell.length_c   1.000
_cell.angle_alpha   90.00
_cell.angle_beta   90.00
_cell.angle_gamma   90.00
#
_symmetry.space_group_name_H-M   'P 1'
#
loop_
_entity.id
_entity.type
_entity.pdbx_description
1 polymer ?
#
loop_
_entity_poly.entity_id
_entity_poly.type
_entity_poly.pdbx_seq_one_letter_code
_entity_poly.pdbx_strand_id
1 'polypeptide(L)'
;MLKAKQRTDIVLAFIGDGKMKPHLMERARKEQLDNCRFYNPMPKKELNKVVASADLGLMVLADVPAFYYGTSPNKFFDYISSGLAVLNNYPGWLADMIQENKLGIVVPPKDANAFAEGLISLLDDDTYRTECGQKARAFAEANFSRKSLADKFVSFLEEVISLK
;
A
#
# COMPACT_ATOMS: atom_id res chain seq x y z
N MET A 1 3.89 14.13 8.73
CA MET A 1 2.61 14.86 8.73
C MET A 1 2.79 16.38 8.81
N LEU A 2 3.65 16.95 9.68
CA LEU A 2 3.88 18.40 9.73
C LEU A 2 4.38 19.01 8.40
N LYS A 3 5.26 18.33 7.67
CA LYS A 3 5.72 18.77 6.34
C LYS A 3 4.59 18.69 5.29
N ALA A 4 3.75 17.67 5.34
CA ALA A 4 2.60 17.54 4.45
C ALA A 4 1.54 18.64 4.67
N LYS A 5 1.49 19.26 5.84
CA LYS A 5 0.61 20.41 6.14
C LYS A 5 0.90 21.61 5.25
N GLN A 6 2.14 21.76 4.78
CA GLN A 6 2.56 22.84 3.88
C GLN A 6 2.36 22.51 2.38
N ARG A 7 1.98 21.24 2.07
CA ARG A 7 1.78 20.75 0.71
C ARG A 7 0.27 20.68 0.41
N THR A 8 -0.26 21.73 -0.17
CA THR A 8 -1.68 21.82 -0.55
C THR A 8 -2.02 21.00 -1.78
N ASP A 9 -1.02 20.58 -2.53
CA ASP A 9 -1.11 19.71 -3.70
C ASP A 9 -1.26 18.21 -3.35
N ILE A 10 -0.99 17.82 -2.09
CA ILE A 10 -1.11 16.43 -1.63
C ILE A 10 -2.46 16.21 -0.95
N VAL A 11 -3.20 15.20 -1.39
CA VAL A 11 -4.42 14.73 -0.73
C VAL A 11 -4.21 13.32 -0.17
N LEU A 12 -4.48 13.14 1.12
CA LEU A 12 -4.48 11.84 1.79
C LEU A 12 -5.92 11.32 1.87
N ALA A 13 -6.23 10.26 1.14
CA ALA A 13 -7.53 9.61 1.15
C ALA A 13 -7.56 8.42 2.12
N PHE A 14 -8.42 8.50 3.14
CA PHE A 14 -8.69 7.43 4.10
C PHE A 14 -10.04 6.80 3.77
N ILE A 15 -10.03 5.57 3.28
CA ILE A 15 -11.25 4.86 2.85
C ILE A 15 -11.46 3.67 3.76
N GLY A 16 -12.59 3.63 4.44
CA GLY A 16 -12.91 2.55 5.36
C GLY A 16 -13.65 3.02 6.61
N ASP A 17 -13.87 2.07 7.52
CA ASP A 17 -14.54 2.31 8.80
C ASP A 17 -13.86 1.50 9.90
N GLY A 18 -12.96 2.15 10.61
CA GLY A 18 -12.21 1.56 11.72
C GLY A 18 -12.48 2.31 13.03
N LYS A 19 -12.27 1.67 14.16
CA LYS A 19 -12.48 2.25 15.51
C LYS A 19 -11.80 3.61 15.68
N MET A 20 -10.69 3.84 15.01
CA MET A 20 -9.91 5.07 15.13
C MET A 20 -10.37 6.18 14.18
N LYS A 21 -11.27 5.90 13.23
CA LYS A 21 -11.70 6.90 12.24
C LYS A 21 -12.26 8.19 12.87
N PRO A 22 -13.18 8.14 13.84
CA PRO A 22 -13.69 9.36 14.48
C PRO A 22 -12.58 10.17 15.16
N HIS A 23 -11.65 9.49 15.83
CA HIS A 23 -10.49 10.12 16.47
C HIS A 23 -9.56 10.79 15.46
N LEU A 24 -9.28 10.13 14.34
CA LEU A 24 -8.45 10.67 13.26
C LEU A 24 -9.09 11.87 12.58
N MET A 25 -10.41 11.83 12.35
CA MET A 25 -11.18 12.96 11.81
C MET A 25 -11.12 14.17 12.75
N GLU A 26 -11.34 13.96 14.04
CA GLU A 26 -11.27 15.04 15.04
C GLU A 26 -9.85 15.61 15.16
N ARG A 27 -8.84 14.75 15.08
CA ARG A 27 -7.45 15.19 15.06
C ARG A 27 -7.14 16.02 13.80
N ALA A 28 -7.57 15.58 12.62
CA ALA A 28 -7.39 16.32 11.38
C ALA A 28 -8.04 17.70 11.46
N ARG A 29 -9.27 17.77 12.03
CA ARG A 29 -9.98 19.03 12.25
C ARG A 29 -9.23 19.98 13.19
N LYS A 30 -8.77 19.47 14.35
CA LYS A 30 -8.03 20.26 15.34
C LYS A 30 -6.70 20.79 14.79
N GLU A 31 -6.00 19.97 14.01
CA GLU A 31 -4.72 20.30 13.41
C GLU A 31 -4.87 21.06 12.07
N GLN A 32 -6.10 21.35 11.64
CA GLN A 32 -6.42 22.01 10.36
C GLN A 32 -5.77 21.32 9.15
N LEU A 33 -5.89 19.99 9.08
CA LEU A 33 -5.35 19.16 8.00
C LEU A 33 -6.40 19.00 6.90
N ASP A 34 -6.64 20.07 6.13
CA ASP A 34 -7.69 20.12 5.10
C ASP A 34 -7.43 19.19 3.92
N ASN A 35 -6.20 18.70 3.78
CA ASN A 35 -5.79 17.72 2.78
C ASN A 35 -6.03 16.26 3.19
N CYS A 36 -6.55 16.00 4.39
CA CYS A 36 -6.98 14.67 4.82
C CYS A 36 -8.46 14.46 4.48
N ARG A 37 -8.76 13.53 3.61
CA ARG A 37 -10.12 13.19 3.17
C ARG A 37 -10.53 11.83 3.73
N PHE A 38 -11.70 11.76 4.37
CA PHE A 38 -12.23 10.54 4.98
C PHE A 38 -13.48 10.07 4.26
N TYR A 39 -13.45 8.86 3.74
CA TYR A 39 -14.54 8.24 3.01
C TYR A 39 -15.06 7.01 3.75
N ASN A 40 -16.33 6.70 3.54
CA ASN A 40 -16.92 5.46 4.04
C ASN A 40 -16.43 4.25 3.23
N PRO A 41 -16.58 3.02 3.76
CA PRO A 41 -16.35 1.81 2.97
C PRO A 41 -17.16 1.86 1.68
N MET A 42 -16.58 1.37 0.62
CA MET A 42 -17.22 1.30 -0.69
C MET A 42 -17.05 -0.08 -1.32
N PRO A 43 -17.93 -0.49 -2.23
CA PRO A 43 -17.81 -1.77 -2.93
C PRO A 43 -16.46 -1.89 -3.66
N LYS A 44 -15.92 -3.10 -3.72
CA LYS A 44 -14.60 -3.37 -4.32
C LYS A 44 -14.45 -2.81 -5.73
N LYS A 45 -15.50 -2.88 -6.54
CA LYS A 45 -15.51 -2.36 -7.92
C LYS A 45 -15.31 -0.83 -7.97
N GLU A 46 -15.86 -0.11 -7.02
CA GLU A 46 -15.71 1.35 -6.89
C GLU A 46 -14.34 1.68 -6.30
N LEU A 47 -13.93 0.96 -5.24
CA LEU A 47 -12.61 1.13 -4.63
C LEU A 47 -11.49 0.95 -5.65
N ASN A 48 -11.59 -0.04 -6.54
CA ASN A 48 -10.59 -0.27 -7.58
C ASN A 48 -10.42 0.93 -8.51
N LYS A 49 -11.52 1.65 -8.83
CA LYS A 49 -11.44 2.88 -9.65
C LYS A 49 -10.72 4.00 -8.91
N VAL A 50 -11.01 4.15 -7.61
CA VAL A 50 -10.34 5.15 -6.77
C VAL A 50 -8.86 4.82 -6.63
N VAL A 51 -8.51 3.56 -6.36
CA VAL A 51 -7.12 3.11 -6.28
C VAL A 51 -6.39 3.37 -7.60
N ALA A 52 -7.01 3.05 -8.74
CA ALA A 52 -6.40 3.28 -10.06
C ALA A 52 -6.22 4.77 -10.42
N SER A 53 -6.86 5.70 -9.70
CA SER A 53 -6.68 7.14 -9.86
C SER A 53 -5.74 7.78 -8.83
N ALA A 54 -5.19 6.99 -7.92
CA ALA A 54 -4.23 7.46 -6.93
C ALA A 54 -2.81 7.47 -7.51
N ASP A 55 -1.92 8.26 -6.90
CA ASP A 55 -0.51 8.33 -7.26
C ASP A 55 0.35 7.36 -6.44
N LEU A 56 -0.07 7.06 -5.20
CA LEU A 56 0.67 6.21 -4.26
C LEU A 56 -0.26 5.29 -3.46
N GLY A 57 0.23 4.09 -3.17
CA GLY A 57 -0.35 3.18 -2.20
C GLY A 57 0.35 3.26 -0.84
N LEU A 58 -0.40 3.51 0.24
CA LEU A 58 0.17 3.64 1.58
C LEU A 58 -0.08 2.39 2.42
N MET A 59 1.02 1.73 2.79
CA MET A 59 1.04 0.56 3.67
C MET A 59 1.44 1.01 5.07
N VAL A 60 0.42 1.29 5.91
CA VAL A 60 0.63 1.74 7.29
C VAL A 60 0.19 0.65 8.25
N LEU A 61 1.10 0.22 9.10
CA LEU A 61 0.84 -0.74 10.18
C LEU A 61 1.36 -0.16 11.50
N ALA A 62 0.65 -0.45 12.58
CA ALA A 62 1.17 -0.20 13.93
C ALA A 62 2.41 -1.07 14.16
N ASP A 63 3.37 -0.55 14.94
CA ASP A 63 4.58 -1.27 15.30
C ASP A 63 4.28 -2.41 16.28
N VAL A 64 3.78 -3.52 15.72
CA VAL A 64 3.50 -4.76 16.42
C VAL A 64 4.28 -5.88 15.72
N PRO A 65 5.46 -6.30 16.24
CA PRO A 65 6.34 -7.24 15.57
C PRO A 65 5.67 -8.56 15.16
N ALA A 66 4.71 -9.04 15.93
CA ALA A 66 3.94 -10.25 15.61
C ALA A 66 3.18 -10.17 14.27
N PHE A 67 2.90 -8.96 13.77
CA PHE A 67 2.20 -8.78 12.50
C PHE A 67 3.12 -8.63 11.29
N TYR A 68 4.41 -8.38 11.48
CA TYR A 68 5.32 -8.09 10.36
C TYR A 68 5.45 -9.24 9.36
N TYR A 69 5.50 -10.47 9.85
CA TYR A 69 5.59 -11.67 9.01
C TYR A 69 4.27 -12.42 8.86
N GLY A 70 3.32 -12.20 9.77
CA GLY A 70 2.04 -12.91 9.79
C GLY A 70 0.92 -12.25 8.98
N THR A 71 1.13 -11.08 8.40
CA THR A 71 0.08 -10.37 7.65
C THR A 71 0.29 -10.44 6.14
N SER A 72 -0.81 -10.68 5.42
CA SER A 72 -0.87 -10.60 3.96
C SER A 72 -2.01 -9.64 3.56
N PRO A 73 -1.77 -8.33 3.63
CA PRO A 73 -2.84 -7.34 3.46
C PRO A 73 -3.25 -7.20 2.00
N ASN A 74 -4.53 -7.42 1.72
CA ASN A 74 -5.10 -7.32 0.36
C ASN A 74 -4.79 -6.00 -0.33
N LYS A 75 -4.73 -4.89 0.42
CA LYS A 75 -4.47 -3.56 -0.15
C LYS A 75 -3.11 -3.47 -0.85
N PHE A 76 -2.10 -4.22 -0.41
CA PHE A 76 -0.81 -4.28 -1.10
C PHE A 76 -0.98 -4.79 -2.54
N PHE A 77 -1.67 -5.93 -2.69
CA PHE A 77 -1.93 -6.50 -4.01
C PHE A 77 -2.81 -5.61 -4.88
N ASP A 78 -3.75 -4.89 -4.28
CA ASP A 78 -4.54 -3.88 -4.99
C ASP A 78 -3.67 -2.74 -5.52
N TYR A 79 -2.74 -2.25 -4.72
CA TYR A 79 -1.82 -1.17 -5.12
C TYR A 79 -0.91 -1.61 -6.25
N ILE A 80 -0.17 -2.71 -6.10
CA ILE A 80 0.76 -3.18 -7.13
C ILE A 80 0.02 -3.59 -8.40
N SER A 81 -1.16 -4.20 -8.32
CA SER A 81 -1.97 -4.54 -9.50
C SER A 81 -2.56 -3.33 -10.20
N SER A 82 -2.67 -2.20 -9.51
CA SER A 82 -3.06 -0.92 -10.10
C SER A 82 -1.88 -0.11 -10.63
N GLY A 83 -0.65 -0.60 -10.49
CA GLY A 83 0.57 0.07 -10.93
C GLY A 83 0.95 1.25 -10.04
N LEU A 84 0.62 1.22 -8.75
CA LEU A 84 1.00 2.25 -7.81
C LEU A 84 2.37 1.94 -7.18
N ALA A 85 3.20 2.96 -7.05
CA ALA A 85 4.33 2.92 -6.15
C ALA A 85 3.83 2.79 -4.71
N VAL A 86 4.56 2.04 -3.86
CA VAL A 86 4.14 1.73 -2.49
C VAL A 86 5.07 2.39 -1.48
N LEU A 87 4.49 3.09 -0.50
CA LEU A 87 5.21 3.53 0.69
C LEU A 87 4.80 2.67 1.88
N ASN A 88 5.77 1.96 2.47
CA ASN A 88 5.56 1.01 3.56
C ASN A 88 6.34 1.42 4.81
N ASN A 89 5.71 1.29 6.01
CA ASN A 89 6.30 1.72 7.29
C ASN A 89 6.64 0.56 8.25
N TYR A 90 6.78 -0.66 7.77
CA TYR A 90 7.10 -1.79 8.64
C TYR A 90 7.99 -2.81 7.93
N PRO A 91 8.86 -3.53 8.68
CA PRO A 91 9.71 -4.59 8.14
C PRO A 91 8.90 -5.86 7.84
N GLY A 92 9.57 -6.87 7.30
CA GLY A 92 9.02 -8.19 7.01
C GLY A 92 8.96 -8.46 5.53
N TRP A 93 8.41 -9.61 5.15
CA TRP A 93 8.43 -10.11 3.78
C TRP A 93 7.88 -9.12 2.73
N LEU A 94 6.91 -8.26 3.11
CA LEU A 94 6.43 -7.21 2.21
C LEU A 94 7.46 -6.11 1.99
N ALA A 95 8.19 -5.74 3.04
CA ALA A 95 9.26 -4.75 2.93
C ALA A 95 10.38 -5.28 2.04
N ASP A 96 10.79 -6.54 2.23
CA ASP A 96 11.80 -7.20 1.42
C ASP A 96 11.36 -7.24 -0.06
N MET A 97 10.11 -7.65 -0.32
CA MET A 97 9.54 -7.68 -1.66
C MET A 97 9.51 -6.29 -2.33
N ILE A 98 9.13 -5.24 -1.59
CA ILE A 98 9.11 -3.87 -2.10
C ILE A 98 10.51 -3.40 -2.47
N GLN A 99 11.50 -3.66 -1.62
CA GLN A 99 12.88 -3.21 -1.82
C GLN A 99 13.57 -3.98 -2.94
N GLU A 100 13.52 -5.31 -2.92
CA GLU A 100 14.17 -6.18 -3.92
C GLU A 100 13.66 -5.93 -5.34
N ASN A 101 12.35 -5.69 -5.48
CA ASN A 101 11.73 -5.47 -6.78
C ASN A 101 11.55 -3.99 -7.13
N LYS A 102 12.02 -3.07 -6.29
CA LYS A 102 11.93 -1.60 -6.49
C LYS A 102 10.49 -1.14 -6.74
N LEU A 103 9.56 -1.59 -5.91
CA LEU A 103 8.14 -1.28 -6.02
C LEU A 103 7.76 0.03 -5.30
N GLY A 104 8.72 0.67 -4.61
CA GLY A 104 8.51 1.87 -3.81
C GLY A 104 9.55 2.05 -2.73
N ILE A 105 9.15 2.67 -1.61
CA ILE A 105 10.01 3.00 -0.48
C ILE A 105 9.53 2.29 0.78
N VAL A 106 10.49 1.80 1.57
CA VAL A 106 10.25 1.26 2.91
C VAL A 106 10.94 2.16 3.93
N VAL A 107 10.21 2.54 4.97
CA VAL A 107 10.71 3.38 6.06
C VAL A 107 10.55 2.67 7.40
N PRO A 108 11.32 3.05 8.43
CA PRO A 108 11.21 2.46 9.76
C PRO A 108 9.81 2.63 10.38
N PRO A 109 9.34 1.68 11.22
CA PRO A 109 8.14 1.85 12.01
C PRO A 109 8.26 3.00 13.01
N LYS A 110 7.14 3.59 13.42
CA LYS A 110 7.06 4.73 14.38
C LYS A 110 7.83 5.98 13.97
N ASP A 111 8.42 6.03 12.80
CA ASP A 111 9.11 7.23 12.31
C ASP A 111 8.21 8.02 11.36
N ALA A 112 7.47 8.99 11.93
CA ALA A 112 6.59 9.85 11.16
C ALA A 112 7.36 10.83 10.25
N ASN A 113 8.61 11.15 10.58
CA ASN A 113 9.44 12.01 9.74
C ASN A 113 9.95 11.25 8.52
N ALA A 114 10.52 10.04 8.73
CA ALA A 114 10.93 9.19 7.63
C ALA A 114 9.75 8.85 6.70
N PHE A 115 8.54 8.62 7.25
CA PHE A 115 7.36 8.40 6.45
C PHE A 115 6.98 9.63 5.61
N ALA A 116 7.01 10.82 6.20
CA ALA A 116 6.73 12.07 5.48
C ALA A 116 7.79 12.36 4.40
N GLU A 117 9.06 12.08 4.68
CA GLU A 117 10.15 12.24 3.72
C GLU A 117 10.03 11.25 2.56
N GLY A 118 9.74 9.99 2.84
CA GLY A 118 9.48 8.98 1.81
C GLY A 118 8.27 9.32 0.93
N LEU A 119 7.19 9.84 1.55
CA LEU A 119 6.02 10.30 0.81
C LEU A 119 6.37 11.45 -0.15
N ILE A 120 7.07 12.47 0.36
CA ILE A 120 7.47 13.64 -0.43
C ILE A 120 8.43 13.22 -1.55
N SER A 121 9.40 12.37 -1.25
CA SER A 121 10.36 11.87 -2.25
C SER A 121 9.66 11.18 -3.42
N LEU A 122 8.67 10.32 -3.15
CA LEU A 122 7.90 9.65 -4.20
C LEU A 122 7.00 10.63 -4.98
N LEU A 123 6.48 11.68 -4.34
CA LEU A 123 5.59 12.62 -5.01
C LEU A 123 6.34 13.69 -5.81
N ASP A 124 7.55 14.06 -5.40
CA ASP A 124 8.35 15.08 -6.07
C ASP A 124 9.19 14.51 -7.24
N ASP A 125 9.41 13.20 -7.28
CA ASP A 125 10.10 12.52 -8.38
C ASP A 125 9.10 11.67 -9.19
N ASP A 126 8.45 12.32 -10.16
CA ASP A 126 7.47 11.68 -11.05
C ASP A 126 8.08 10.51 -11.84
N THR A 127 9.35 10.63 -12.25
CA THR A 127 10.06 9.59 -12.99
C THR A 127 10.24 8.35 -12.12
N TYR A 128 10.80 8.51 -10.92
CA TYR A 128 11.01 7.40 -10.00
C TYR A 128 9.68 6.77 -9.56
N ARG A 129 8.67 7.58 -9.24
CA ARG A 129 7.33 7.09 -8.90
C ARG A 129 6.72 6.26 -10.01
N THR A 130 6.80 6.74 -11.25
CA THR A 130 6.28 6.04 -12.43
C THR A 130 7.02 4.73 -12.67
N GLU A 131 8.35 4.72 -12.56
CA GLU A 131 9.13 3.49 -12.67
C GLU A 131 8.77 2.45 -11.61
N CYS A 132 8.62 2.87 -10.35
CA CYS A 132 8.16 1.99 -9.27
C CYS A 132 6.77 1.40 -9.58
N GLY A 133 5.85 2.23 -10.06
CA GLY A 133 4.49 1.80 -10.44
C GLY A 133 4.49 0.79 -11.60
N GLN A 134 5.30 1.02 -12.64
CA GLN A 134 5.45 0.09 -13.76
C GLN A 134 6.01 -1.26 -13.30
N LYS A 135 7.05 -1.24 -12.45
CA LYS A 135 7.62 -2.46 -11.85
C LYS A 135 6.60 -3.17 -10.97
N ALA A 136 5.83 -2.42 -10.18
CA ALA A 136 4.77 -2.98 -9.34
C ALA A 136 3.72 -3.72 -10.17
N ARG A 137 3.27 -3.12 -11.26
CA ARG A 137 2.31 -3.73 -12.19
C ARG A 137 2.87 -5.00 -12.82
N ALA A 138 4.07 -4.93 -13.40
CA ALA A 138 4.74 -6.07 -14.02
C ALA A 138 4.96 -7.22 -13.02
N PHE A 139 5.38 -6.88 -11.80
CA PHE A 139 5.57 -7.83 -10.71
C PHE A 139 4.25 -8.52 -10.31
N ALA A 140 3.17 -7.76 -10.20
CA ALA A 140 1.84 -8.30 -9.88
C ALA A 140 1.34 -9.27 -10.97
N GLU A 141 1.50 -8.91 -12.23
CA GLU A 141 1.09 -9.76 -13.37
C GLU A 141 1.89 -11.06 -13.44
N ALA A 142 3.19 -10.99 -13.21
CA ALA A 142 4.06 -12.15 -13.26
C ALA A 142 3.84 -13.13 -12.09
N ASN A 143 3.57 -12.61 -10.88
CA ASN A 143 3.60 -13.44 -9.66
C ASN A 143 2.22 -13.70 -9.05
N PHE A 144 1.24 -12.81 -9.25
CA PHE A 144 -0.05 -12.84 -8.56
C PHE A 144 -1.25 -12.90 -9.50
N SER A 145 -1.04 -13.30 -10.77
CA SER A 145 -2.13 -13.62 -11.67
C SER A 145 -2.99 -14.73 -11.08
N ARG A 146 -4.29 -14.46 -10.92
CA ARG A 146 -5.25 -15.43 -10.34
C ARG A 146 -5.25 -16.75 -11.10
N LYS A 147 -5.17 -16.69 -12.44
CA LYS A 147 -5.10 -17.86 -13.29
C LYS A 147 -3.84 -18.68 -12.99
N SER A 148 -2.66 -18.05 -13.02
CA SER A 148 -1.39 -18.74 -12.76
C SER A 148 -1.34 -19.35 -11.37
N LEU A 149 -1.85 -18.67 -10.34
CA LEU A 149 -1.90 -19.20 -8.98
C LEU A 149 -2.87 -20.37 -8.85
N ALA A 150 -4.03 -20.32 -9.54
CA ALA A 150 -4.96 -21.43 -9.58
C ALA A 150 -4.36 -22.66 -10.27
N ASP A 151 -3.70 -22.47 -11.41
CA ASP A 151 -3.04 -23.55 -12.15
C ASP A 151 -1.93 -24.20 -11.29
N LYS A 152 -1.09 -23.39 -10.61
CA LYS A 152 -0.07 -23.90 -9.67
C LYS A 152 -0.68 -24.69 -8.51
N PHE A 153 -1.79 -24.22 -7.97
CA PHE A 153 -2.47 -24.92 -6.87
C PHE A 153 -3.04 -26.25 -7.31
N VAL A 154 -3.66 -26.32 -8.49
CA VAL A 154 -4.16 -27.57 -9.07
C VAL A 154 -3.01 -28.56 -9.28
N SER A 155 -1.91 -28.12 -9.92
CA SER A 155 -0.74 -28.97 -10.15
C SER A 155 -0.14 -29.53 -8.84
N PHE A 156 -0.07 -28.68 -7.80
CA PHE A 156 0.37 -29.12 -6.49
C PHE A 156 -0.53 -30.22 -5.89
N LEU A 157 -1.86 -30.07 -6.01
CA LEU A 157 -2.79 -31.09 -5.52
C LEU A 157 -2.65 -32.42 -6.29
N GLU A 158 -2.48 -32.35 -7.62
CA GLU A 158 -2.26 -33.53 -8.47
C GLU A 158 -0.96 -34.26 -8.07
N GLU A 159 0.11 -33.53 -7.83
CA GLU A 159 1.39 -34.09 -7.35
C GLU A 159 1.21 -34.80 -6.00
N VAL A 160 0.55 -34.17 -5.02
CA VAL A 160 0.31 -34.78 -3.71
C VAL A 160 -0.54 -36.06 -3.81
N ILE A 161 -1.50 -36.10 -4.72
CA ILE A 161 -2.33 -37.27 -4.94
C ILE A 161 -1.52 -38.40 -5.57
N SER A 162 -0.59 -38.09 -6.48
CA SER A 162 0.23 -39.11 -7.17
C SER A 162 1.31 -39.73 -6.27
N LEU A 163 1.59 -39.13 -5.12
CA LEU A 163 2.56 -39.64 -4.11
C LEU A 163 1.94 -40.68 -3.16
N LYS A 164 0.64 -40.97 -3.28
CA LYS A 164 -0.07 -42.01 -2.53
C LYS A 164 -0.23 -43.28 -3.34
#